data_82122acbfd1b66aa84c4fd582f17adc1
#
_entry.id   82122acbfd1b66aa84c4fd582f17adc1
#
_cell.length_a   1.000
_cell.length_b   1.000
_cell.length_c   1.000
_cell.angle_alpha   90.00
_cell.angle_beta   90.00
_cell.angle_gamma   90.00
#
_symmetry.space_group_name_H-M   'P 1'
#
loop_
_entity.id
_entity.type
_entity.pdbx_description
1 polymer ?
#
loop_
_entity_poly.entity_id
_entity_poly.type
_entity_poly.pdbx_seq_one_letter_code
_entity_poly.pdbx_strand_id
1 'polypeptide(L)'
;MAEEKTEVDVLCEKLFMNKKHSANFVDEAELQKAMDFAEDYKKFLNDNKTEREVAKFVVAEAERKGFVPFDKFKKYAPGDKVYYLNRKKAVILAVIGKKSVGEGVRIAAAHIDSPRLDLKPNPLYEANEVALFKTHYY
;
A
#
# COMPACT_ATOMS: atom_id res chain seq x y z
N MET A 1 -1.23 24.47 40.91
CA MET A 1 -0.59 23.46 41.76
C MET A 1 -0.40 22.24 40.86
N ALA A 2 0.83 21.79 40.65
CA ALA A 2 1.07 20.55 39.90
C ALA A 2 0.61 19.38 40.83
N GLU A 3 -0.29 18.55 40.33
CA GLU A 3 -0.69 17.32 41.04
C GLU A 3 0.54 16.41 41.16
N GLU A 4 0.85 15.96 42.36
CA GLU A 4 1.91 14.97 42.57
C GLU A 4 1.49 13.67 41.89
N LYS A 5 2.38 13.16 41.02
CA LYS A 5 2.15 11.89 40.32
C LYS A 5 2.06 10.76 41.30
N THR A 6 1.05 9.93 41.16
CA THR A 6 0.91 8.71 41.96
C THR A 6 1.95 7.65 41.59
N GLU A 7 2.22 6.68 42.46
CA GLU A 7 3.10 5.54 42.10
C GLU A 7 2.62 4.77 40.87
N VAL A 8 1.30 4.71 40.68
CA VAL A 8 0.69 4.09 39.46
C VAL A 8 1.01 4.86 38.22
N ASP A 9 0.97 6.20 38.28
CA ASP A 9 1.31 7.04 37.10
C ASP A 9 2.78 6.86 36.70
N VAL A 10 3.68 6.81 37.65
CA VAL A 10 5.11 6.55 37.41
C VAL A 10 5.33 5.16 36.84
N LEU A 11 4.59 4.16 37.30
CA LEU A 11 4.68 2.80 36.77
C LEU A 11 4.13 2.71 35.35
N CYS A 12 3.03 3.38 35.05
CA CYS A 12 2.44 3.46 33.74
C CYS A 12 3.40 4.15 32.71
N GLU A 13 4.01 5.26 33.09
CA GLU A 13 5.01 5.94 32.28
C GLU A 13 6.22 5.06 31.93
N LYS A 14 6.61 4.19 32.84
CA LYS A 14 7.75 3.28 32.71
C LYS A 14 7.43 2.03 31.90
N LEU A 15 6.22 1.50 32.01
CA LEU A 15 5.85 0.20 31.44
C LEU A 15 5.04 0.29 30.16
N PHE A 16 4.27 1.36 29.99
CA PHE A 16 3.45 1.52 28.79
C PHE A 16 4.22 2.21 27.67
N MET A 17 3.98 1.73 26.44
CA MET A 17 4.53 2.37 25.26
C MET A 17 3.91 3.77 25.10
N ASN A 18 4.73 4.81 25.23
CA ASN A 18 4.33 6.16 24.91
C ASN A 18 4.40 6.36 23.38
N LYS A 19 3.26 6.17 22.71
CA LYS A 19 3.12 6.38 21.26
C LYS A 19 3.17 7.88 20.96
N LYS A 20 4.30 8.33 20.46
CA LYS A 20 4.43 9.70 19.97
C LYS A 20 4.04 9.75 18.48
N HIS A 21 3.25 10.75 18.09
CA HIS A 21 2.89 10.93 16.70
C HIS A 21 4.13 11.31 15.88
N SER A 22 4.40 10.61 14.78
CA SER A 22 5.62 10.83 13.97
C SER A 22 5.75 12.26 13.47
N ALA A 23 4.65 12.94 13.14
CA ALA A 23 4.65 14.33 12.72
C ALA A 23 5.28 15.31 13.74
N ASN A 24 5.38 14.92 15.01
CA ASN A 24 6.04 15.75 16.04
C ASN A 24 7.58 15.70 15.98
N PHE A 25 8.15 14.87 15.11
CA PHE A 25 9.59 14.63 15.00
C PHE A 25 10.15 14.90 13.60
N VAL A 26 9.30 15.25 12.65
CA VAL A 26 9.72 15.62 11.30
C VAL A 26 9.88 17.13 11.21
N ASP A 27 10.90 17.57 10.53
CA ASP A 27 11.09 18.98 10.20
C ASP A 27 10.19 19.40 9.01
N GLU A 28 10.14 20.71 8.76
CA GLU A 28 9.30 21.28 7.71
C GLU A 28 9.72 20.78 6.31
N ALA A 29 11.02 20.56 6.09
CA ALA A 29 11.52 20.05 4.81
C ALA A 29 11.11 18.59 4.57
N GLU A 30 11.08 17.79 5.62
CA GLU A 30 10.63 16.39 5.55
C GLU A 30 9.10 16.29 5.40
N LEU A 31 8.37 17.21 6.07
CA LEU A 31 6.93 17.33 5.87
C LEU A 31 6.60 17.73 4.43
N GLN A 32 7.32 18.67 3.83
CA GLN A 32 7.12 19.06 2.43
C GLN A 32 7.36 17.88 1.48
N LYS A 33 8.42 17.09 1.67
CA LYS A 33 8.65 15.86 0.89
C LYS A 33 7.50 14.85 1.02
N ALA A 34 6.93 14.72 2.21
CA ALA A 34 5.78 13.86 2.42
C ALA A 34 4.53 14.38 1.69
N MET A 35 4.32 15.68 1.64
CA MET A 35 3.22 16.31 0.89
C MET A 35 3.40 16.12 -0.62
N ASP A 36 4.59 16.33 -1.14
CA ASP A 36 4.91 16.14 -2.56
C ASP A 36 4.69 14.66 -2.97
N PHE A 37 5.13 13.72 -2.14
CA PHE A 37 4.85 12.30 -2.34
C PHE A 37 3.35 12.00 -2.34
N ALA A 38 2.58 12.65 -1.47
CA ALA A 38 1.13 12.47 -1.39
C ALA A 38 0.42 12.99 -2.65
N GLU A 39 0.91 14.07 -3.28
CA GLU A 39 0.35 14.56 -4.55
C GLU A 39 0.59 13.56 -5.70
N ASP A 40 1.77 12.97 -5.79
CA ASP A 40 2.06 11.91 -6.77
C ASP A 40 1.19 10.67 -6.52
N TYR A 41 0.97 10.31 -5.25
CA TYR A 41 0.11 9.20 -4.88
C TYR A 41 -1.37 9.47 -5.22
N LYS A 42 -1.86 10.68 -5.01
CA LYS A 42 -3.22 11.11 -5.44
C LYS A 42 -3.40 10.95 -6.94
N LYS A 43 -2.42 11.38 -7.73
CA LYS A 43 -2.42 11.21 -9.18
C LYS A 43 -2.47 9.74 -9.55
N PHE A 44 -1.63 8.91 -8.94
CA PHE A 44 -1.65 7.47 -9.15
C PHE A 44 -3.04 6.87 -8.89
N LEU A 45 -3.68 7.21 -7.77
CA LEU A 45 -5.03 6.74 -7.42
C LEU A 45 -6.10 7.25 -8.39
N ASN A 46 -5.95 8.47 -8.89
CA ASN A 46 -6.88 9.03 -9.87
C ASN A 46 -6.82 8.30 -11.22
N ASP A 47 -5.62 7.93 -11.64
CA ASP A 47 -5.37 7.36 -12.97
C ASP A 47 -5.54 5.82 -12.99
N ASN A 48 -5.57 5.16 -11.83
CA ASN A 48 -5.59 3.70 -11.70
C ASN A 48 -6.68 3.25 -10.72
N LYS A 49 -7.88 3.01 -11.23
CA LYS A 49 -9.08 2.69 -10.44
C LYS A 49 -9.37 1.20 -10.31
N THR A 50 -8.73 0.38 -11.14
CA THR A 50 -8.93 -1.07 -11.16
C THR A 50 -7.62 -1.82 -11.00
N GLU A 51 -7.69 -3.06 -10.54
CA GLU A 51 -6.52 -3.93 -10.43
C GLU A 51 -5.76 -4.10 -11.75
N ARG A 52 -6.47 -4.00 -12.89
CA ARG A 52 -5.85 -4.11 -14.22
C ARG A 52 -5.05 -2.86 -14.58
N GLU A 53 -5.56 -1.68 -14.26
CA GLU A 53 -4.88 -0.41 -14.47
C GLU A 53 -3.66 -0.32 -13.57
N VAL A 54 -3.79 -0.67 -12.29
CA VAL A 54 -2.65 -0.72 -11.35
C VAL A 54 -1.60 -1.72 -11.84
N ALA A 55 -1.99 -2.93 -12.25
CA ALA A 55 -1.02 -3.91 -12.75
C ALA A 55 -0.29 -3.41 -14.00
N LYS A 56 -0.99 -2.74 -14.93
CA LYS A 56 -0.39 -2.11 -16.11
C LYS A 56 0.60 -1.00 -15.73
N PHE A 57 0.21 -0.12 -14.82
CA PHE A 57 1.08 0.94 -14.31
C PHE A 57 2.35 0.38 -13.65
N VAL A 58 2.18 -0.62 -12.76
CA VAL A 58 3.31 -1.24 -12.04
C VAL A 58 4.29 -1.90 -13.00
N VAL A 59 3.80 -2.58 -14.05
CA VAL A 59 4.67 -3.18 -15.07
C VAL A 59 5.45 -2.10 -15.81
N ALA A 60 4.82 -1.03 -16.26
CA ALA A 60 5.50 0.07 -16.95
C ALA A 60 6.59 0.72 -16.08
N GLU A 61 6.29 0.95 -14.80
CA GLU A 61 7.27 1.48 -13.84
C GLU A 61 8.41 0.49 -13.55
N ALA A 62 8.11 -0.80 -13.47
CA ALA A 62 9.10 -1.84 -13.29
C ALA A 62 10.07 -1.88 -14.47
N GLU A 63 9.57 -1.88 -15.70
CA GLU A 63 10.39 -1.86 -16.93
C GLU A 63 11.26 -0.60 -17.00
N ARG A 64 10.71 0.57 -16.65
CA ARG A 64 11.47 1.82 -16.55
C ARG A 64 12.62 1.73 -15.53
N LYS A 65 12.45 0.93 -14.46
CA LYS A 65 13.46 0.68 -13.42
C LYS A 65 14.37 -0.51 -13.72
N GLY A 66 14.29 -1.08 -14.92
CA GLY A 66 15.17 -2.16 -15.39
C GLY A 66 14.73 -3.56 -14.95
N PHE A 67 13.47 -3.73 -14.56
CA PHE A 67 12.92 -5.07 -14.39
C PHE A 67 12.60 -5.68 -15.76
N VAL A 68 12.79 -6.98 -15.87
CA VAL A 68 12.46 -7.77 -17.06
C VAL A 68 11.43 -8.85 -16.72
N PRO A 69 10.64 -9.33 -17.68
CA PRO A 69 9.72 -10.44 -17.44
C PRO A 69 10.46 -11.67 -16.90
N PHE A 70 9.87 -12.30 -15.88
CA PHE A 70 10.42 -13.54 -15.34
C PHE A 70 10.30 -14.69 -16.34
N ASP A 71 11.42 -15.35 -16.63
CA ASP A 71 11.49 -16.55 -17.45
C ASP A 71 11.99 -17.72 -16.60
N LYS A 72 11.15 -18.74 -16.43
CA LYS A 72 11.46 -19.93 -15.63
C LYS A 72 12.62 -20.77 -16.16
N PHE A 73 13.03 -20.58 -17.41
CA PHE A 73 14.13 -21.30 -18.04
C PHE A 73 15.48 -20.53 -17.94
N LYS A 74 15.43 -19.29 -17.51
CA LYS A 74 16.62 -18.45 -17.33
C LYS A 74 17.19 -18.60 -15.94
N LYS A 75 18.51 -18.62 -15.83
CA LYS A 75 19.23 -18.47 -14.56
C LYS A 75 19.42 -16.98 -14.26
N TYR A 76 19.23 -16.61 -13.02
CA TYR A 76 19.36 -15.24 -12.55
C TYR A 76 20.52 -15.11 -11.58
N ALA A 77 21.18 -13.97 -11.61
CA ALA A 77 22.29 -13.62 -10.72
C ALA A 77 21.82 -12.63 -9.62
N PRO A 78 22.53 -12.52 -8.51
CA PRO A 78 22.26 -11.50 -7.49
C PRO A 78 22.25 -10.10 -8.10
N GLY A 79 21.19 -9.35 -7.84
CA GLY A 79 20.94 -8.01 -8.38
C GLY A 79 20.02 -7.97 -9.59
N ASP A 80 19.76 -9.11 -10.24
CA ASP A 80 18.79 -9.17 -11.33
C ASP A 80 17.38 -8.78 -10.84
N LYS A 81 16.67 -8.02 -11.66
CA LYS A 81 15.35 -7.53 -11.38
C LYS A 81 14.35 -8.18 -12.32
N VAL A 82 13.36 -8.85 -11.77
CA VAL A 82 12.35 -9.56 -12.56
C VAL A 82 10.95 -9.25 -12.11
N TYR A 83 9.99 -9.33 -13.01
CA TYR A 83 8.59 -9.25 -12.66
C TYR A 83 7.78 -10.42 -13.27
N TYR A 84 6.70 -10.78 -12.58
CA TYR A 84 5.72 -11.72 -13.06
C TYR A 84 4.33 -11.10 -13.02
N LEU A 85 3.69 -11.00 -14.18
CA LEU A 85 2.33 -10.49 -14.32
C LEU A 85 1.34 -11.64 -14.37
N ASN A 86 0.54 -11.81 -13.32
CA ASN A 86 -0.46 -12.87 -13.24
C ASN A 86 -1.82 -12.36 -13.76
N ARG A 87 -2.27 -12.93 -14.89
CA ARG A 87 -3.59 -12.68 -15.50
C ARG A 87 -3.94 -11.19 -15.69
N LYS A 88 -2.95 -10.31 -15.74
CA LYS A 88 -3.11 -8.84 -15.79
C LYS A 88 -3.84 -8.25 -14.57
N LYS A 89 -3.84 -8.94 -13.44
CA LYS A 89 -4.54 -8.54 -12.20
C LYS A 89 -3.68 -8.53 -10.96
N ALA A 90 -2.54 -9.18 -10.99
CA ALA A 90 -1.57 -9.19 -9.91
C ALA A 90 -0.15 -9.15 -10.48
N VAL A 91 0.76 -8.50 -9.76
CA VAL A 91 2.16 -8.36 -10.15
C VAL A 91 3.05 -8.76 -8.99
N ILE A 92 4.07 -9.53 -9.31
CA ILE A 92 5.17 -9.83 -8.38
C ILE A 92 6.42 -9.18 -8.95
N LEU A 93 7.11 -8.40 -8.15
CA LEU A 93 8.42 -7.83 -8.46
C LEU A 93 9.44 -8.51 -7.55
N ALA A 94 10.56 -8.91 -8.10
CA ALA A 94 11.63 -9.51 -7.31
C ALA A 94 12.99 -8.96 -7.72
N VAL A 95 13.83 -8.72 -6.71
CA VAL A 95 15.26 -8.48 -6.87
C VAL A 95 15.97 -9.70 -6.31
N ILE A 96 16.78 -10.34 -7.13
CA ILE A 96 17.49 -11.57 -6.76
C ILE A 96 18.54 -11.25 -5.71
N GLY A 97 18.45 -11.91 -4.56
CA GLY A 97 19.37 -11.72 -3.45
C GLY A 97 20.71 -12.45 -3.63
N LYS A 98 21.67 -12.13 -2.77
CA LYS A 98 22.96 -12.85 -2.71
C LYS A 98 22.87 -14.20 -2.01
N LYS A 99 21.87 -14.39 -1.15
CA LYS A 99 21.63 -15.60 -0.37
C LYS A 99 20.57 -16.46 -1.02
N SER A 100 20.59 -17.74 -0.73
CA SER A 100 19.57 -18.69 -1.17
C SER A 100 18.17 -18.29 -0.64
N VAL A 101 17.13 -18.53 -1.43
CA VAL A 101 15.74 -18.35 -1.00
C VAL A 101 15.42 -19.20 0.25
N GLY A 102 16.10 -20.35 0.41
CA GLY A 102 15.98 -21.20 1.62
C GLY A 102 16.49 -20.56 2.90
N GLU A 103 17.31 -19.51 2.81
CA GLU A 103 17.78 -18.72 3.96
C GLU A 103 16.80 -17.60 4.35
N GLY A 104 15.75 -17.42 3.58
CA GLY A 104 14.70 -16.45 3.81
C GLY A 104 14.56 -15.39 2.71
N VAL A 105 13.40 -14.75 2.69
CA VAL A 105 13.06 -13.67 1.76
C VAL A 105 12.45 -12.49 2.53
N ARG A 106 12.57 -11.29 1.98
CA ARG A 106 11.83 -10.11 2.46
C ARG A 106 10.69 -9.88 1.51
N ILE A 107 9.47 -9.86 2.04
CA ILE A 107 8.24 -9.68 1.26
C ILE A 107 7.53 -8.42 1.74
N ALA A 108 7.19 -7.53 0.80
CA ALA A 108 6.21 -6.46 0.99
C ALA A 108 5.01 -6.79 0.10
N ALA A 109 3.84 -6.92 0.69
CA ALA A 109 2.62 -7.25 -0.01
C ALA A 109 1.53 -6.22 0.28
N ALA A 110 0.76 -5.87 -0.75
CA ALA A 110 -0.38 -5.00 -0.65
C ALA A 110 -1.47 -5.44 -1.64
N HIS A 111 -2.74 -5.16 -1.32
CA HIS A 111 -3.81 -5.25 -2.30
C HIS A 111 -3.67 -4.13 -3.34
N ILE A 112 -4.16 -4.36 -4.55
CA ILE A 112 -4.08 -3.40 -5.67
C ILE A 112 -5.45 -3.01 -6.23
N ASP A 113 -6.52 -3.54 -5.69
CA ASP A 113 -7.88 -3.07 -5.95
C ASP A 113 -8.15 -1.79 -5.15
N SER A 114 -8.91 -0.89 -5.75
CA SER A 114 -9.30 0.37 -5.11
C SER A 114 -10.62 0.19 -4.35
N PRO A 115 -10.77 0.72 -3.13
CA PRO A 115 -12.06 0.76 -2.47
C PRO A 115 -13.09 1.50 -3.33
N ARG A 116 -14.28 0.90 -3.49
CA ARG A 116 -15.36 1.49 -4.30
C ARG A 116 -16.72 1.07 -3.77
N LEU A 117 -17.73 1.79 -4.20
CA LEU A 117 -19.13 1.40 -4.03
C LEU A 117 -19.64 0.83 -5.35
N ASP A 118 -20.05 -0.42 -5.35
CA ASP A 118 -20.70 -1.06 -6.49
C ASP A 118 -22.21 -1.11 -6.28
N LEU A 119 -22.98 -0.97 -7.35
CA LEU A 119 -24.42 -1.18 -7.31
C LEU A 119 -24.73 -2.69 -7.19
N LYS A 120 -25.70 -3.04 -6.33
CA LYS A 120 -26.22 -4.43 -6.29
C LYS A 120 -26.97 -4.75 -7.59
N PRO A 121 -27.16 -6.03 -7.93
CA PRO A 121 -27.86 -6.44 -9.17
C PRO A 121 -29.27 -5.86 -9.32
N ASN A 122 -29.99 -5.66 -8.21
CA ASN A 122 -31.28 -4.95 -8.17
C ASN A 122 -31.14 -3.72 -7.26
N PRO A 123 -30.55 -2.63 -7.76
CA PRO A 123 -30.11 -1.56 -6.90
C PRO A 123 -31.21 -0.59 -6.52
N LEU A 124 -32.17 -0.34 -7.41
CA LEU A 124 -33.18 0.69 -7.21
C LEU A 124 -34.24 0.24 -6.19
N TYR A 125 -34.53 1.09 -5.22
CA TYR A 125 -35.63 0.90 -4.28
C TYR A 125 -36.14 2.25 -3.80
N GLU A 126 -37.34 2.28 -3.27
CA GLU A 126 -37.97 3.45 -2.67
C GLU A 126 -38.02 3.29 -1.15
N ALA A 127 -37.70 4.37 -0.44
CA ALA A 127 -37.92 4.49 0.99
C ALA A 127 -38.09 5.98 1.33
N ASN A 128 -39.09 6.30 2.17
CA ASN A 128 -39.39 7.67 2.61
C ASN A 128 -39.58 8.63 1.44
N GLU A 129 -40.31 8.21 0.40
CA GLU A 129 -40.61 9.01 -0.81
C GLU A 129 -39.34 9.40 -1.61
N VAL A 130 -38.21 8.70 -1.40
CA VAL A 130 -36.95 8.95 -2.09
C VAL A 130 -36.51 7.69 -2.82
N ALA A 131 -36.09 7.85 -4.08
CA ALA A 131 -35.46 6.77 -4.84
C ALA A 131 -34.01 6.61 -4.38
N LEU A 132 -33.65 5.41 -3.99
CA LEU A 132 -32.36 5.07 -3.41
C LEU A 132 -31.68 3.92 -4.18
N PHE A 133 -30.35 3.90 -4.12
CA PHE A 133 -29.55 2.80 -4.65
C PHE A 133 -29.00 1.92 -3.52
N LYS A 134 -29.25 0.62 -3.62
CA LYS A 134 -28.54 -0.39 -2.80
C LYS A 134 -27.12 -0.53 -3.31
N THR A 135 -26.17 -0.24 -2.47
CA THR A 135 -24.75 -0.37 -2.78
C THR A 135 -24.10 -1.52 -2.02
N HIS A 136 -22.99 -1.98 -2.53
CA HIS A 136 -22.08 -2.88 -1.88
C HIS A 136 -20.71 -2.20 -1.80
N TYR A 137 -20.14 -2.17 -0.62
CA TYR A 137 -18.75 -1.75 -0.44
C TYR A 137 -17.83 -2.90 -0.82
N TYR A 138 -16.85 -2.58 -1.64
CA TYR A 138 -15.87 -3.55 -2.12
C TYR A 138 -14.47 -3.20 -1.61
#